data_8e2b288538026f28236d4edb833074df
#
_entry.id   8e2b288538026f28236d4edb833074df
#
_cell.length_a   1.000
_cell.length_b   1.000
_cell.length_c   1.000
_cell.angle_alpha   90.00
_cell.angle_beta   90.00
_cell.angle_gamma   90.00
#
_symmetry.space_group_name_H-M   'P 1'
#
loop_
_entity.id
_entity.type
_entity.pdbx_description
1 polymer ?
#
loop_
_entity_poly.entity_id
_entity_poly.type
_entity_poly.pdbx_seq_one_letter_code
_entity_poly.pdbx_strand_id
1 'polypeptide(L)'
;MKANKYPFYFIALGLISLLFGLLCGLLAGFQYVIPDFIKETLPFHAVRPLHTFFVISWILLSAIGGIYFYIKNANQSLIKWHFWLSFFTGIGIVISHLSKNFAGKEYLEFPSYFYFPIVLGWILFGIHYYKTMLPSFKNWPVYYWMWATGIVFMIYHFTEAHLWMLPYFRENFIQNIALQWKSGGSYVGSWNMLVYGTALFVMSKISGDESYAVSKKAFFFYFLGLTNLMFGWAHHIYIVPTAPWIRYFAYGISMTEWIILFSIIYDWKKSLSTAKKTEFSLAYKLMMMADFWVFLNIVLALLLSIPAINLFTHGTHITVAHSMGTTIGINTLILLSSIAYILEITNPLDTRSR
;
A
#
# COMPACT_ATOMS: atom_id res chain seq x y z
N MET A 1 -19.69 12.45 -23.00
CA MET A 1 -19.86 11.99 -21.60
C MET A 1 -19.05 12.90 -20.69
N LYS A 2 -19.64 13.48 -19.65
CA LYS A 2 -18.84 14.25 -18.66
C LYS A 2 -17.81 13.31 -18.02
N ALA A 3 -16.54 13.72 -18.01
CA ALA A 3 -15.47 12.94 -17.39
C ALA A 3 -15.82 12.67 -15.91
N ASN A 4 -15.59 11.43 -15.46
CA ASN A 4 -15.82 11.07 -14.07
C ASN A 4 -14.80 11.80 -13.19
N LYS A 5 -15.28 12.67 -12.28
CA LYS A 5 -14.42 13.48 -11.40
C LYS A 5 -13.95 12.74 -10.16
N TYR A 6 -14.63 11.67 -9.75
CA TYR A 6 -14.35 10.98 -8.50
C TYR A 6 -12.97 10.32 -8.41
N PRO A 7 -12.37 9.75 -9.49
CA PRO A 7 -10.98 9.29 -9.45
C PRO A 7 -10.02 10.41 -9.01
N PHE A 8 -10.21 11.62 -9.55
CA PHE A 8 -9.41 12.79 -9.16
C PHE A 8 -9.67 13.24 -7.71
N TYR A 9 -10.91 13.09 -7.22
CA TYR A 9 -11.22 13.40 -5.83
C TYR A 9 -10.55 12.42 -4.87
N PHE A 10 -10.48 11.12 -5.20
CA PHE A 10 -9.70 10.14 -4.44
C PHE A 10 -8.21 10.50 -4.41
N ILE A 11 -7.62 10.85 -5.56
CA ILE A 11 -6.23 11.27 -5.67
C ILE A 11 -5.99 12.55 -4.85
N ALA A 12 -6.84 13.55 -4.96
CA ALA A 12 -6.72 14.80 -4.22
C ALA A 12 -6.80 14.57 -2.71
N LEU A 13 -7.76 13.75 -2.25
CA LEU A 13 -7.88 13.37 -0.84
C LEU A 13 -6.66 12.59 -0.36
N GLY A 14 -6.10 11.73 -1.22
CA GLY A 14 -4.83 11.04 -0.97
C GLY A 14 -3.68 12.04 -0.78
N LEU A 15 -3.50 13.01 -1.68
CA LEU A 15 -2.46 14.03 -1.59
C LEU A 15 -2.62 14.91 -0.33
N ILE A 16 -3.85 15.27 0.04
CA ILE A 16 -4.15 15.96 1.30
C ILE A 16 -3.74 15.08 2.50
N SER A 17 -4.06 13.79 2.44
CA SER A 17 -3.64 12.84 3.48
C SER A 17 -2.11 12.72 3.56
N LEU A 18 -1.40 12.71 2.43
CA LEU A 18 0.07 12.73 2.43
C LEU A 18 0.61 13.96 3.15
N LEU A 19 0.09 15.14 2.84
CA LEU A 19 0.50 16.39 3.49
C LEU A 19 0.30 16.34 5.02
N PHE A 20 -0.88 15.94 5.47
CA PHE A 20 -1.16 15.83 6.91
C PHE A 20 -0.33 14.69 7.56
N GLY A 21 -0.12 13.58 6.86
CA GLY A 21 0.75 12.52 7.32
C GLY A 21 2.18 13.01 7.56
N LEU A 22 2.75 13.75 6.61
CA LEU A 22 4.08 14.35 6.74
C LEU A 22 4.16 15.35 7.88
N LEU A 23 3.16 16.23 8.03
CA LEU A 23 3.10 17.21 9.12
C LEU A 23 3.02 16.51 10.49
N CYS A 24 2.14 15.53 10.65
CA CYS A 24 2.05 14.76 11.90
C CYS A 24 3.34 13.97 12.17
N GLY A 25 3.97 13.40 11.14
CA GLY A 25 5.26 12.71 11.28
C GLY A 25 6.37 13.65 11.73
N LEU A 26 6.43 14.85 11.17
CA LEU A 26 7.38 15.88 11.58
C LEU A 26 7.16 16.31 13.05
N LEU A 27 5.90 16.56 13.44
CA LEU A 27 5.56 16.90 14.82
C LEU A 27 5.94 15.78 15.79
N ALA A 28 5.64 14.52 15.45
CA ALA A 28 6.06 13.37 16.25
C ALA A 28 7.59 13.29 16.37
N GLY A 29 8.31 13.54 15.27
CA GLY A 29 9.78 13.59 15.26
C GLY A 29 10.34 14.69 16.18
N PHE A 30 9.75 15.87 16.17
CA PHE A 30 10.16 16.94 17.10
C PHE A 30 9.97 16.55 18.57
N GLN A 31 8.94 15.81 18.91
CA GLN A 31 8.71 15.33 20.28
C GLN A 31 9.74 14.30 20.76
N TYR A 32 10.47 13.64 19.85
CA TYR A 32 11.64 12.82 20.22
C TYR A 32 12.86 13.68 20.59
N VAL A 33 13.04 14.83 19.92
CA VAL A 33 14.20 15.72 20.16
C VAL A 33 13.92 16.71 21.29
N ILE A 34 12.69 17.18 21.37
CA ILE A 34 12.22 18.15 22.37
C ILE A 34 10.98 17.55 23.04
N PRO A 35 11.15 16.79 24.15
CA PRO A 35 10.06 15.99 24.75
C PRO A 35 8.79 16.75 25.12
N ASP A 36 8.90 18.05 25.44
CA ASP A 36 7.77 18.89 25.84
C ASP A 36 7.16 19.69 24.67
N PHE A 37 7.68 19.51 23.43
CA PHE A 37 7.20 20.24 22.26
C PHE A 37 5.70 20.00 22.03
N ILE A 38 4.88 21.02 22.22
CA ILE A 38 3.40 21.04 22.08
C ILE A 38 2.67 19.86 22.74
N LYS A 39 3.30 19.17 23.66
CA LYS A 39 2.81 17.92 24.27
C LYS A 39 1.50 18.10 25.03
N GLU A 40 1.27 19.26 25.64
CA GLU A 40 0.04 19.58 26.37
C GLU A 40 -1.18 19.62 25.45
N THR A 41 -1.00 20.21 24.26
CA THR A 41 -2.08 20.36 23.28
C THR A 41 -2.24 19.13 22.40
N LEU A 42 -1.14 18.60 21.89
CA LEU A 42 -1.11 17.50 20.95
C LEU A 42 -0.03 16.46 21.36
N PRO A 43 -0.31 15.58 22.33
CA PRO A 43 0.65 14.62 22.84
C PRO A 43 0.98 13.53 21.79
N PHE A 44 2.17 12.93 21.91
CA PHE A 44 2.68 11.90 20.99
C PHE A 44 1.69 10.76 20.73
N HIS A 45 0.98 10.30 21.75
CA HIS A 45 -0.01 9.24 21.63
C HIS A 45 -1.25 9.62 20.79
N ALA A 46 -1.46 10.91 20.48
CA ALA A 46 -2.47 11.39 19.55
C ALA A 46 -1.87 11.68 18.16
N VAL A 47 -0.63 12.21 18.11
CA VAL A 47 0.05 12.55 16.85
C VAL A 47 0.43 11.31 16.06
N ARG A 48 0.98 10.29 16.73
CA ARG A 48 1.42 9.06 16.06
C ARG A 48 0.28 8.32 15.35
N PRO A 49 -0.89 8.05 15.96
CA PRO A 49 -2.03 7.46 15.27
C PRO A 49 -2.55 8.31 14.09
N LEU A 50 -2.54 9.62 14.21
CA LEU A 50 -2.89 10.51 13.09
C LEU A 50 -1.90 10.37 11.95
N HIS A 51 -0.58 10.35 12.25
CA HIS A 51 0.45 10.12 11.25
C HIS A 51 0.22 8.82 10.50
N THR A 52 0.08 7.70 11.20
CA THR A 52 -0.11 6.38 10.58
C THR A 52 -1.40 6.30 9.79
N PHE A 53 -2.50 6.84 10.32
CA PHE A 53 -3.77 6.90 9.61
C PHE A 53 -3.67 7.69 8.29
N PHE A 54 -3.06 8.86 8.29
CA PHE A 54 -2.92 9.68 7.09
C PHE A 54 -1.97 9.06 6.07
N VAL A 55 -0.87 8.44 6.50
CA VAL A 55 0.06 7.73 5.59
C VAL A 55 -0.61 6.54 4.93
N ILE A 56 -1.36 5.73 5.68
CA ILE A 56 -2.10 4.59 5.11
C ILE A 56 -3.21 5.11 4.17
N SER A 57 -3.94 6.14 4.58
CA SER A 57 -4.98 6.77 3.75
C SER A 57 -4.42 7.30 2.44
N TRP A 58 -3.24 7.94 2.46
CA TRP A 58 -2.54 8.39 1.26
C TRP A 58 -2.33 7.25 0.27
N ILE A 59 -1.73 6.15 0.73
CA ILE A 59 -1.42 5.00 -0.11
C ILE A 59 -2.69 4.41 -0.73
N LEU A 60 -3.69 4.15 0.11
CA LEU A 60 -4.92 3.48 -0.32
C LEU A 60 -5.77 4.35 -1.25
N LEU A 61 -6.02 5.62 -0.88
CA LEU A 61 -6.85 6.52 -1.67
C LEU A 61 -6.22 6.83 -3.02
N SER A 62 -4.90 7.00 -3.07
CA SER A 62 -4.20 7.26 -4.33
C SER A 62 -4.17 6.03 -5.24
N ALA A 63 -3.96 4.82 -4.69
CA ALA A 63 -4.05 3.58 -5.45
C ALA A 63 -5.47 3.37 -6.01
N ILE A 64 -6.50 3.54 -5.18
CA ILE A 64 -7.91 3.43 -5.58
C ILE A 64 -8.24 4.46 -6.66
N GLY A 65 -7.85 5.72 -6.49
CA GLY A 65 -8.08 6.79 -7.45
C GLY A 65 -7.42 6.51 -8.81
N GLY A 66 -6.17 6.05 -8.80
CA GLY A 66 -5.44 5.63 -9.98
C GLY A 66 -6.14 4.46 -10.69
N ILE A 67 -6.50 3.41 -9.98
CA ILE A 67 -7.19 2.25 -10.55
C ILE A 67 -8.55 2.66 -11.15
N TYR A 68 -9.33 3.49 -10.46
CA TYR A 68 -10.59 4.02 -11.01
C TYR A 68 -10.38 4.85 -12.28
N PHE A 69 -9.28 5.57 -12.37
CA PHE A 69 -8.94 6.34 -13.56
C PHE A 69 -8.57 5.42 -14.74
N TYR A 70 -7.80 4.36 -14.47
CA TYR A 70 -7.31 3.44 -15.50
C TYR A 70 -8.37 2.49 -16.04
N ILE A 71 -9.40 2.19 -15.24
CA ILE A 71 -10.52 1.33 -15.66
C ILE A 71 -11.54 2.17 -16.43
N LYS A 72 -11.65 1.95 -17.73
CA LYS A 72 -12.63 2.61 -18.59
C LYS A 72 -14.05 2.04 -18.33
N ASN A 73 -15.10 2.82 -18.63
CA ASN A 73 -16.52 2.46 -18.50
C ASN A 73 -17.01 2.24 -17.05
N ALA A 74 -16.54 3.04 -16.15
CA ALA A 74 -16.84 2.95 -14.74
C ALA A 74 -18.29 3.34 -14.38
N ASN A 75 -18.91 2.57 -13.48
CA ASN A 75 -20.19 2.95 -12.86
C ASN A 75 -19.98 4.13 -11.91
N GLN A 76 -20.32 5.34 -12.38
CA GLN A 76 -20.10 6.59 -11.64
C GLN A 76 -20.81 6.62 -10.28
N SER A 77 -21.95 5.96 -10.16
CA SER A 77 -22.73 5.93 -8.91
C SER A 77 -21.97 5.15 -7.81
N LEU A 78 -21.43 3.97 -8.13
CA LEU A 78 -20.65 3.20 -7.15
C LEU A 78 -19.41 3.94 -6.69
N ILE A 79 -18.69 4.58 -7.61
CA ILE A 79 -17.50 5.38 -7.27
C ILE A 79 -17.86 6.58 -6.39
N LYS A 80 -18.97 7.25 -6.68
CA LYS A 80 -19.50 8.36 -5.88
C LYS A 80 -19.79 7.92 -4.44
N TRP A 81 -20.52 6.81 -4.28
CA TRP A 81 -20.85 6.30 -2.95
C TRP A 81 -19.61 5.87 -2.17
N HIS A 82 -18.67 5.18 -2.84
CA HIS A 82 -17.40 4.81 -2.21
C HIS A 82 -16.61 6.04 -1.77
N PHE A 83 -16.54 7.10 -2.59
CA PHE A 83 -15.82 8.32 -2.24
C PHE A 83 -16.41 8.98 -0.99
N TRP A 84 -17.73 9.21 -0.96
CA TRP A 84 -18.35 9.88 0.17
C TRP A 84 -18.31 9.05 1.45
N LEU A 85 -18.48 7.74 1.33
CA LEU A 85 -18.30 6.83 2.45
C LEU A 85 -16.88 6.93 3.03
N SER A 86 -15.86 6.86 2.19
CA SER A 86 -14.45 6.99 2.60
C SER A 86 -14.16 8.34 3.22
N PHE A 87 -14.67 9.41 2.62
CA PHE A 87 -14.46 10.78 3.11
C PHE A 87 -15.05 10.99 4.51
N PHE A 88 -16.32 10.65 4.73
CA PHE A 88 -16.95 10.82 6.04
C PHE A 88 -16.39 9.86 7.10
N THR A 89 -16.03 8.64 6.71
CA THR A 89 -15.33 7.70 7.60
C THR A 89 -13.98 8.27 8.02
N GLY A 90 -13.21 8.82 7.09
CA GLY A 90 -11.93 9.45 7.37
C GLY A 90 -12.05 10.64 8.34
N ILE A 91 -13.03 11.51 8.12
CA ILE A 91 -13.31 12.63 9.05
C ILE A 91 -13.65 12.08 10.45
N GLY A 92 -14.52 11.06 10.53
CA GLY A 92 -14.90 10.46 11.81
C GLY A 92 -13.69 9.89 12.56
N ILE A 93 -12.77 9.22 11.85
CA ILE A 93 -11.53 8.68 12.43
C ILE A 93 -10.63 9.81 12.94
N VAL A 94 -10.45 10.88 12.16
CA VAL A 94 -9.65 12.06 12.60
C VAL A 94 -10.23 12.68 13.86
N ILE A 95 -11.55 12.90 13.90
CA ILE A 95 -12.23 13.42 15.09
C ILE A 95 -12.02 12.48 16.29
N SER A 96 -12.14 11.16 16.08
CA SER A 96 -11.91 10.16 17.13
C SER A 96 -10.49 10.24 17.70
N HIS A 97 -9.46 10.33 16.85
CA HIS A 97 -8.07 10.48 17.28
C HIS A 97 -7.83 11.80 18.03
N LEU A 98 -8.37 12.93 17.54
CA LEU A 98 -8.27 14.21 18.23
C LEU A 98 -9.00 14.21 19.58
N SER A 99 -10.08 13.45 19.69
CA SER A 99 -10.83 13.25 20.95
C SER A 99 -10.20 12.19 21.86
N LYS A 100 -9.01 11.65 21.50
CA LYS A 100 -8.28 10.61 22.25
C LYS A 100 -9.09 9.32 22.46
N ASN A 101 -9.99 9.00 21.53
CA ASN A 101 -10.76 7.76 21.53
C ASN A 101 -10.09 6.76 20.58
N PHE A 102 -9.40 5.77 21.16
CA PHE A 102 -8.56 4.81 20.45
C PHE A 102 -9.02 3.37 20.69
N ALA A 103 -8.70 2.47 19.76
CA ALA A 103 -8.96 1.03 19.88
C ALA A 103 -7.80 0.23 20.50
N GLY A 104 -6.61 0.79 20.56
CA GLY A 104 -5.43 0.13 21.14
C GLY A 104 -4.78 -0.95 20.26
N LYS A 105 -5.05 -0.98 18.96
CA LYS A 105 -4.35 -1.84 17.99
C LYS A 105 -3.44 -0.98 17.11
N GLU A 106 -2.16 -1.29 17.09
CA GLU A 106 -1.16 -0.56 16.34
C GLU A 106 -1.49 -0.53 14.84
N TYR A 107 -1.31 0.63 14.21
CA TYR A 107 -1.69 0.98 12.84
C TYR A 107 -3.20 1.03 12.55
N LEU A 108 -4.05 0.53 13.44
CA LEU A 108 -5.51 0.54 13.34
C LEU A 108 -6.12 1.08 14.64
N GLU A 109 -5.56 2.20 15.14
CA GLU A 109 -5.87 2.76 16.45
C GLU A 109 -7.26 3.40 16.54
N PHE A 110 -7.98 3.53 15.45
CA PHE A 110 -9.34 4.05 15.45
C PHE A 110 -10.33 3.05 16.10
N PRO A 111 -11.43 3.53 16.68
CA PRO A 111 -12.46 2.67 17.27
C PRO A 111 -13.00 1.61 16.31
N SER A 112 -13.24 0.41 16.83
CA SER A 112 -13.58 -0.78 16.04
C SER A 112 -14.83 -0.64 15.18
N TYR A 113 -15.77 0.26 15.53
CA TYR A 113 -16.98 0.48 14.71
C TYR A 113 -16.67 1.08 13.34
N PHE A 114 -15.50 1.71 13.12
CA PHE A 114 -15.07 2.14 11.79
C PHE A 114 -14.70 0.99 10.85
N TYR A 115 -14.55 -0.22 11.39
CA TYR A 115 -14.39 -1.42 10.56
C TYR A 115 -15.51 -1.55 9.52
N PHE A 116 -16.75 -1.34 9.90
CA PHE A 116 -17.89 -1.56 9.01
C PHE A 116 -17.91 -0.64 7.79
N PRO A 117 -17.80 0.69 7.91
CA PRO A 117 -17.78 1.57 6.75
C PRO A 117 -16.53 1.38 5.88
N ILE A 118 -15.36 1.03 6.47
CA ILE A 118 -14.14 0.75 5.70
C ILE A 118 -14.32 -0.50 4.84
N VAL A 119 -14.80 -1.61 5.42
CA VAL A 119 -15.06 -2.85 4.67
C VAL A 119 -16.13 -2.64 3.61
N LEU A 120 -17.19 -1.91 3.92
CA LEU A 120 -18.21 -1.55 2.92
C LEU A 120 -17.60 -0.78 1.75
N GLY A 121 -16.69 0.15 2.00
CA GLY A 121 -15.94 0.85 0.95
C GLY A 121 -15.17 -0.11 0.05
N TRP A 122 -14.44 -1.07 0.63
CA TRP A 122 -13.72 -2.11 -0.13
C TRP A 122 -14.65 -3.03 -0.92
N ILE A 123 -15.81 -3.37 -0.38
CA ILE A 123 -16.85 -4.14 -1.09
C ILE A 123 -17.38 -3.35 -2.29
N LEU A 124 -17.69 -2.06 -2.14
CA LEU A 124 -18.12 -1.19 -3.24
C LEU A 124 -17.07 -1.11 -4.34
N PHE A 125 -15.77 -0.97 -3.95
CA PHE A 125 -14.66 -0.97 -4.89
C PHE A 125 -14.55 -2.31 -5.62
N GLY A 126 -14.64 -3.42 -4.90
CA GLY A 126 -14.62 -4.77 -5.48
C GLY A 126 -15.76 -5.01 -6.44
N ILE A 127 -17.00 -4.68 -6.06
CA ILE A 127 -18.17 -4.80 -6.94
C ILE A 127 -17.96 -4.01 -8.23
N HIS A 128 -17.49 -2.77 -8.12
CA HIS A 128 -17.21 -1.95 -9.29
C HIS A 128 -16.12 -2.59 -10.17
N TYR A 129 -14.99 -2.98 -9.57
CA TYR A 129 -13.87 -3.57 -10.27
C TYR A 129 -14.28 -4.84 -11.03
N TYR A 130 -14.86 -5.80 -10.33
CA TYR A 130 -15.20 -7.07 -10.93
C TYR A 130 -16.31 -6.97 -11.98
N LYS A 131 -17.37 -6.16 -11.75
CA LYS A 131 -18.40 -5.92 -12.76
C LYS A 131 -17.85 -5.34 -14.06
N THR A 132 -16.84 -4.47 -13.95
CA THR A 132 -16.25 -3.81 -15.11
C THR A 132 -15.24 -4.70 -15.82
N MET A 133 -14.43 -5.45 -15.10
CA MET A 133 -13.25 -6.13 -15.63
C MET A 133 -13.47 -7.60 -15.98
N LEU A 134 -14.35 -8.34 -15.25
CA LEU A 134 -14.57 -9.77 -15.48
C LEU A 134 -14.94 -10.16 -16.92
N PRO A 135 -15.70 -9.36 -17.70
CA PRO A 135 -16.01 -9.73 -19.08
C PRO A 135 -14.77 -9.96 -19.97
N SER A 136 -13.62 -9.37 -19.61
CA SER A 136 -12.37 -9.47 -20.37
C SER A 136 -11.27 -10.29 -19.67
N PHE A 137 -11.58 -11.04 -18.60
CA PHE A 137 -10.59 -11.66 -17.71
C PHE A 137 -9.58 -12.61 -18.39
N LYS A 138 -9.98 -13.26 -19.50
CA LYS A 138 -9.11 -14.20 -20.22
C LYS A 138 -7.84 -13.57 -20.78
N ASN A 139 -7.87 -12.26 -21.04
CA ASN A 139 -6.76 -11.52 -21.63
C ASN A 139 -6.15 -10.51 -20.63
N TRP A 140 -6.35 -10.71 -19.35
CA TRP A 140 -5.83 -9.79 -18.36
C TRP A 140 -4.31 -9.83 -18.30
N PRO A 141 -3.61 -8.70 -18.49
CA PRO A 141 -2.24 -8.53 -18.03
C PRO A 141 -2.14 -8.74 -16.51
N VAL A 142 -0.96 -9.07 -16.06
CA VAL A 142 -0.71 -9.43 -14.65
C VAL A 142 -1.13 -8.34 -13.66
N TYR A 143 -1.03 -7.08 -14.03
CA TYR A 143 -1.42 -5.97 -13.14
C TYR A 143 -2.93 -5.94 -12.84
N TYR A 144 -3.80 -6.40 -13.73
CA TYR A 144 -5.22 -6.56 -13.42
C TYR A 144 -5.47 -7.68 -12.41
N TRP A 145 -4.73 -8.78 -12.51
CA TRP A 145 -4.77 -9.85 -11.51
C TRP A 145 -4.26 -9.38 -10.15
N MET A 146 -3.21 -8.56 -10.11
CA MET A 146 -2.70 -7.96 -8.88
C MET A 146 -3.73 -7.05 -8.22
N TRP A 147 -4.40 -6.20 -8.98
CA TRP A 147 -5.48 -5.36 -8.44
C TRP A 147 -6.66 -6.20 -7.95
N ALA A 148 -7.10 -7.20 -8.71
CA ALA A 148 -8.16 -8.11 -8.32
C ALA A 148 -7.87 -8.79 -6.98
N THR A 149 -6.73 -9.46 -6.88
CA THR A 149 -6.32 -10.15 -5.65
C THR A 149 -6.07 -9.18 -4.50
N GLY A 150 -5.45 -8.03 -4.76
CA GLY A 150 -5.27 -6.98 -3.77
C GLY A 150 -6.58 -6.56 -3.11
N ILE A 151 -7.65 -6.35 -3.88
CA ILE A 151 -8.98 -6.00 -3.36
C ILE A 151 -9.54 -7.10 -2.46
N VAL A 152 -9.49 -8.36 -2.88
CA VAL A 152 -10.01 -9.49 -2.08
C VAL A 152 -9.23 -9.64 -0.79
N PHE A 153 -7.90 -9.61 -0.88
CA PHE A 153 -7.05 -9.77 0.28
C PHE A 153 -7.09 -8.57 1.24
N MET A 154 -7.36 -7.35 0.73
CA MET A 154 -7.64 -6.19 1.59
C MET A 154 -8.86 -6.42 2.47
N ILE A 155 -9.97 -6.92 1.91
CA ILE A 155 -11.16 -7.26 2.68
C ILE A 155 -10.85 -8.36 3.70
N TYR A 156 -10.16 -9.42 3.25
CA TYR A 156 -9.84 -10.58 4.08
C TYR A 156 -8.93 -10.20 5.26
N HIS A 157 -7.75 -9.62 5.00
CA HIS A 157 -6.77 -9.32 6.04
C HIS A 157 -7.17 -8.14 6.92
N PHE A 158 -7.93 -7.18 6.40
CA PHE A 158 -8.51 -6.13 7.23
C PHE A 158 -9.57 -6.69 8.19
N THR A 159 -10.38 -7.65 7.73
CA THR A 159 -11.33 -8.37 8.60
C THR A 159 -10.59 -9.22 9.63
N GLU A 160 -9.56 -9.95 9.20
CA GLU A 160 -8.71 -10.74 10.09
C GLU A 160 -8.07 -9.87 11.18
N ALA A 161 -7.55 -8.68 10.82
CA ALA A 161 -6.98 -7.73 11.77
C ALA A 161 -7.98 -7.22 12.83
N HIS A 162 -9.29 -7.38 12.59
CA HIS A 162 -10.35 -6.98 13.51
C HIS A 162 -10.97 -8.15 14.29
N LEU A 163 -10.51 -9.39 14.10
CA LEU A 163 -11.03 -10.55 14.84
C LEU A 163 -10.83 -10.44 16.36
N TRP A 164 -9.92 -9.58 16.82
CA TRP A 164 -9.77 -9.28 18.25
C TRP A 164 -11.05 -8.69 18.90
N MET A 165 -12.01 -8.19 18.13
CA MET A 165 -13.33 -7.80 18.64
C MET A 165 -14.08 -8.98 19.26
N LEU A 166 -13.77 -10.20 18.83
CA LEU A 166 -14.34 -11.42 19.38
C LEU A 166 -13.57 -11.84 20.66
N PRO A 167 -14.25 -12.14 21.78
CA PRO A 167 -13.59 -12.54 23.02
C PRO A 167 -12.60 -13.70 22.86
N TYR A 168 -12.93 -14.70 22.07
CA TYR A 168 -12.09 -15.85 21.78
C TYR A 168 -10.65 -15.48 21.38
N PHE A 169 -10.49 -14.49 20.50
CA PHE A 169 -9.18 -14.03 20.05
C PHE A 169 -8.56 -13.02 21.02
N ARG A 170 -9.38 -12.16 21.61
CA ARG A 170 -8.90 -11.09 22.51
C ARG A 170 -8.35 -11.63 23.82
N GLU A 171 -8.98 -12.65 24.39
CA GLU A 171 -8.63 -13.20 25.71
C GLU A 171 -7.44 -14.17 25.66
N ASN A 172 -7.07 -14.66 24.47
CA ASN A 172 -5.87 -15.48 24.29
C ASN A 172 -4.70 -14.60 23.85
N PHE A 173 -3.71 -14.42 24.72
CA PHE A 173 -2.55 -13.55 24.49
C PHE A 173 -1.81 -13.87 23.19
N ILE A 174 -1.49 -15.15 22.94
CA ILE A 174 -0.75 -15.58 21.73
C ILE A 174 -1.56 -15.31 20.47
N GLN A 175 -2.85 -15.63 20.47
CA GLN A 175 -3.73 -15.37 19.34
C GLN A 175 -3.87 -13.86 19.09
N ASN A 176 -4.04 -13.07 20.15
CA ASN A 176 -4.19 -11.61 20.06
C ASN A 176 -2.94 -10.95 19.46
N ILE A 177 -1.74 -11.35 19.90
CA ILE A 177 -0.47 -10.86 19.32
C ILE A 177 -0.27 -11.37 17.90
N ALA A 178 -0.55 -12.65 17.63
CA ALA A 178 -0.44 -13.21 16.28
C ALA A 178 -1.36 -12.50 15.30
N LEU A 179 -2.61 -12.21 15.67
CA LEU A 179 -3.52 -11.40 14.86
C LEU A 179 -2.97 -9.99 14.60
N GLN A 180 -2.42 -9.34 15.62
CA GLN A 180 -1.85 -8.00 15.49
C GLN A 180 -0.78 -7.96 14.40
N TRP A 181 0.22 -8.81 14.50
CA TRP A 181 1.42 -8.73 13.66
C TRP A 181 1.30 -9.49 12.35
N LYS A 182 0.63 -10.67 12.37
CA LYS A 182 0.37 -11.45 11.16
C LYS A 182 -0.58 -10.71 10.22
N SER A 183 -1.73 -10.27 10.71
CA SER A 183 -2.71 -9.57 9.87
C SER A 183 -2.19 -8.21 9.43
N GLY A 184 -1.41 -7.52 10.26
CA GLY A 184 -0.74 -6.27 9.91
C GLY A 184 0.22 -6.45 8.72
N GLY A 185 1.07 -7.48 8.74
CA GLY A 185 1.96 -7.81 7.63
C GLY A 185 1.19 -8.20 6.36
N SER A 186 0.18 -9.05 6.48
CA SER A 186 -0.65 -9.46 5.33
C SER A 186 -1.49 -8.31 4.76
N TYR A 187 -1.93 -7.38 5.60
CA TYR A 187 -2.62 -6.16 5.19
C TYR A 187 -1.71 -5.28 4.32
N VAL A 188 -0.45 -5.10 4.73
CA VAL A 188 0.57 -4.42 3.92
C VAL A 188 0.80 -5.15 2.59
N GLY A 189 0.93 -6.46 2.60
CA GLY A 189 1.05 -7.27 1.38
C GLY A 189 -0.13 -7.08 0.43
N SER A 190 -1.33 -6.91 0.96
CA SER A 190 -2.56 -6.69 0.18
C SER A 190 -2.53 -5.34 -0.55
N TRP A 191 -2.16 -4.25 0.12
CA TRP A 191 -2.05 -2.97 -0.57
C TRP A 191 -0.86 -2.92 -1.54
N ASN A 192 0.21 -3.66 -1.25
CA ASN A 192 1.34 -3.79 -2.16
C ASN A 192 0.91 -4.42 -3.49
N MET A 193 -0.05 -5.36 -3.50
CA MET A 193 -0.64 -5.85 -4.75
C MET A 193 -1.27 -4.72 -5.58
N LEU A 194 -1.94 -3.75 -4.93
CA LEU A 194 -2.52 -2.61 -5.63
C LEU A 194 -1.43 -1.66 -6.16
N VAL A 195 -0.44 -1.33 -5.32
CA VAL A 195 0.64 -0.40 -5.66
C VAL A 195 1.56 -0.97 -6.73
N TYR A 196 2.01 -2.22 -6.59
CA TYR A 196 2.91 -2.84 -7.56
C TYR A 196 2.19 -3.18 -8.88
N GLY A 197 0.91 -3.54 -8.82
CA GLY A 197 0.08 -3.62 -10.01
C GLY A 197 0.01 -2.28 -10.74
N THR A 198 -0.10 -1.17 -10.01
CA THR A 198 -0.07 0.19 -10.57
C THR A 198 1.31 0.52 -11.15
N ALA A 199 2.40 0.12 -10.50
CA ALA A 199 3.76 0.27 -11.05
C ALA A 199 3.89 -0.44 -12.40
N LEU A 200 3.50 -1.72 -12.48
CA LEU A 200 3.56 -2.49 -13.72
C LEU A 200 2.68 -1.89 -14.82
N PHE A 201 1.51 -1.39 -14.48
CA PHE A 201 0.65 -0.68 -15.42
C PHE A 201 1.34 0.58 -15.98
N VAL A 202 1.84 1.46 -15.11
CA VAL A 202 2.52 2.70 -15.51
C VAL A 202 3.78 2.38 -16.31
N MET A 203 4.58 1.39 -15.90
CA MET A 203 5.75 0.91 -16.62
C MET A 203 5.40 0.47 -18.06
N SER A 204 4.35 -0.34 -18.21
CA SER A 204 3.87 -0.77 -19.54
C SER A 204 3.45 0.40 -20.41
N LYS A 205 2.80 1.43 -19.83
CA LYS A 205 2.37 2.62 -20.56
C LYS A 205 3.54 3.51 -20.96
N ILE A 206 4.48 3.75 -20.06
CA ILE A 206 5.69 4.55 -20.35
C ILE A 206 6.58 3.84 -21.39
N SER A 207 6.76 2.53 -21.30
CA SER A 207 7.53 1.77 -22.30
C SER A 207 6.80 1.63 -23.64
N GLY A 208 5.46 1.65 -23.63
CA GLY A 208 4.60 1.34 -24.78
C GLY A 208 4.66 -0.15 -25.17
N ASP A 209 5.19 -0.99 -24.30
CA ASP A 209 5.31 -2.43 -24.48
C ASP A 209 4.58 -3.16 -23.34
N GLU A 210 3.50 -3.83 -23.69
CA GLU A 210 2.71 -4.65 -22.74
C GLU A 210 3.12 -6.14 -22.75
N SER A 211 4.05 -6.54 -23.61
CA SER A 211 4.46 -7.95 -23.78
C SER A 211 4.96 -8.57 -22.47
N TYR A 212 5.66 -7.77 -21.65
CA TYR A 212 6.11 -8.22 -20.35
C TYR A 212 4.93 -8.54 -19.43
N ALA A 213 3.91 -7.69 -19.36
CA ALA A 213 2.79 -7.83 -18.45
C ALA A 213 1.89 -9.06 -18.73
N VAL A 214 2.02 -9.66 -19.92
CA VAL A 214 1.34 -10.91 -20.31
C VAL A 214 2.30 -12.11 -20.38
N SER A 215 3.57 -11.93 -20.03
CA SER A 215 4.59 -12.97 -20.11
C SER A 215 4.46 -14.01 -18.99
N LYS A 216 4.88 -15.25 -19.27
CA LYS A 216 4.96 -16.30 -18.23
C LYS A 216 5.82 -15.89 -17.05
N LYS A 217 6.86 -15.07 -17.27
CA LYS A 217 7.75 -14.52 -16.24
C LYS A 217 6.98 -13.62 -15.30
N ALA A 218 6.18 -12.68 -15.81
CA ALA A 218 5.38 -11.78 -14.99
C ALA A 218 4.33 -12.52 -14.14
N PHE A 219 3.68 -13.55 -14.73
CA PHE A 219 2.75 -14.38 -13.97
C PHE A 219 3.44 -15.25 -12.92
N PHE A 220 4.62 -15.78 -13.19
CA PHE A 220 5.43 -16.48 -12.19
C PHE A 220 5.69 -15.56 -10.98
N PHE A 221 6.03 -14.32 -11.23
CA PHE A 221 6.27 -13.32 -10.18
C PHE A 221 5.01 -12.93 -9.41
N TYR A 222 3.91 -12.80 -10.11
CA TYR A 222 2.64 -12.58 -9.45
C TYR A 222 2.30 -13.73 -8.48
N PHE A 223 2.44 -14.98 -8.92
CA PHE A 223 2.17 -16.14 -8.05
C PHE A 223 3.14 -16.23 -6.87
N LEU A 224 4.37 -15.82 -7.05
CA LEU A 224 5.34 -15.80 -5.97
C LEU A 224 5.04 -14.68 -4.97
N GLY A 225 4.67 -13.48 -5.46
CA GLY A 225 4.15 -12.40 -4.62
C GLY A 225 2.88 -12.79 -3.85
N LEU A 226 1.97 -13.54 -4.51
CA LEU A 226 0.79 -14.08 -3.87
C LEU A 226 1.14 -15.10 -2.78
N THR A 227 2.13 -15.97 -3.03
CA THR A 227 2.64 -16.91 -2.03
C THR A 227 3.22 -16.18 -0.82
N ASN A 228 3.95 -15.09 -1.06
CA ASN A 228 4.46 -14.23 0.00
C ASN A 228 3.34 -13.56 0.79
N LEU A 229 2.34 -13.01 0.12
CA LEU A 229 1.16 -12.43 0.76
C LEU A 229 0.44 -13.45 1.67
N MET A 230 0.35 -14.70 1.25
CA MET A 230 -0.31 -15.76 2.02
C MET A 230 0.54 -16.31 3.17
N PHE A 231 1.84 -16.45 2.99
CA PHE A 231 2.69 -17.25 3.88
C PHE A 231 3.94 -16.50 4.39
N GLY A 232 4.37 -15.40 3.78
CA GLY A 232 5.54 -14.63 4.22
C GLY A 232 5.33 -13.88 5.54
N TRP A 233 4.09 -13.63 5.92
CA TRP A 233 3.70 -12.88 7.11
C TRP A 233 4.32 -13.36 8.44
N ALA A 234 4.77 -14.62 8.52
CA ALA A 234 5.31 -15.16 9.76
C ALA A 234 6.67 -14.56 10.15
N HIS A 235 7.36 -13.84 9.28
CA HIS A 235 8.54 -13.06 9.69
C HIS A 235 8.18 -11.91 10.67
N HIS A 236 6.93 -11.47 10.72
CA HIS A 236 6.44 -10.51 11.71
C HIS A 236 6.17 -11.13 13.09
N ILE A 237 6.15 -12.46 13.22
CA ILE A 237 5.85 -13.17 14.47
C ILE A 237 6.96 -14.13 14.89
N TYR A 238 8.20 -13.95 14.43
CA TYR A 238 9.32 -14.82 14.80
C TYR A 238 9.56 -14.92 16.31
N ILE A 239 9.26 -13.84 17.05
CA ILE A 239 9.40 -13.78 18.51
C ILE A 239 8.16 -14.28 19.26
N VAL A 240 7.05 -14.54 18.58
CA VAL A 240 5.85 -15.13 19.20
C VAL A 240 6.07 -16.64 19.37
N PRO A 241 5.68 -17.25 20.51
CA PRO A 241 5.87 -18.67 20.75
C PRO A 241 4.91 -19.52 19.90
N THR A 242 5.18 -19.59 18.61
CA THR A 242 4.51 -20.44 17.62
C THR A 242 5.33 -21.68 17.29
N ALA A 243 4.79 -22.60 16.51
CA ALA A 243 5.52 -23.80 16.09
C ALA A 243 6.80 -23.41 15.32
N PRO A 244 7.98 -23.99 15.65
CA PRO A 244 9.28 -23.58 15.09
C PRO A 244 9.35 -23.64 13.55
N TRP A 245 8.66 -24.58 12.92
CA TRP A 245 8.66 -24.74 11.46
C TRP A 245 8.08 -23.50 10.74
N ILE A 246 7.16 -22.74 11.37
CA ILE A 246 6.55 -21.53 10.78
C ILE A 246 7.62 -20.47 10.48
N ARG A 247 8.59 -20.31 11.40
CA ARG A 247 9.71 -19.37 11.23
C ARG A 247 10.56 -19.71 10.00
N TYR A 248 10.96 -20.96 9.86
CA TYR A 248 11.82 -21.40 8.75
C TYR A 248 11.10 -21.39 7.41
N PHE A 249 9.82 -21.76 7.42
CA PHE A 249 8.98 -21.73 6.22
C PHE A 249 8.80 -20.29 5.70
N ALA A 250 8.45 -19.37 6.57
CA ALA A 250 8.31 -17.96 6.21
C ALA A 250 9.64 -17.33 5.75
N TYR A 251 10.75 -17.69 6.39
CA TYR A 251 12.08 -17.28 5.97
C TYR A 251 12.39 -17.71 4.54
N GLY A 252 12.17 -18.99 4.21
CA GLY A 252 12.39 -19.51 2.88
C GLY A 252 11.56 -18.79 1.81
N ILE A 253 10.28 -18.50 2.10
CA ILE A 253 9.39 -17.75 1.21
C ILE A 253 9.88 -16.32 1.04
N SER A 254 10.17 -15.61 2.13
CA SER A 254 10.63 -14.22 2.09
C SER A 254 11.92 -14.05 1.26
N MET A 255 12.83 -15.03 1.30
CA MET A 255 14.06 -15.00 0.52
C MET A 255 13.85 -15.13 -0.99
N THR A 256 12.67 -15.52 -1.45
CA THR A 256 12.40 -15.66 -2.89
C THR A 256 11.99 -14.36 -3.57
N GLU A 257 11.51 -13.35 -2.83
CA GLU A 257 10.97 -12.12 -3.40
C GLU A 257 11.99 -11.24 -4.11
N TRP A 258 13.20 -11.14 -3.57
CA TRP A 258 14.16 -10.17 -4.08
C TRP A 258 14.71 -10.49 -5.47
N ILE A 259 14.89 -11.78 -5.82
CA ILE A 259 15.39 -12.25 -7.14
C ILE A 259 14.48 -11.71 -8.25
N ILE A 260 13.20 -11.68 -7.96
CA ILE A 260 12.10 -11.35 -8.83
C ILE A 260 12.07 -9.87 -9.16
N LEU A 261 12.11 -9.07 -8.14
CA LEU A 261 12.01 -7.63 -8.25
C LEU A 261 13.20 -7.06 -9.03
N PHE A 262 14.41 -7.60 -8.79
CA PHE A 262 15.61 -7.27 -9.56
C PHE A 262 15.42 -7.52 -11.06
N SER A 263 14.86 -8.68 -11.39
CA SER A 263 14.66 -9.07 -12.78
C SER A 263 13.64 -8.17 -13.49
N ILE A 264 12.54 -7.83 -12.80
CA ILE A 264 11.50 -6.94 -13.36
C ILE A 264 12.08 -5.57 -13.66
N ILE A 265 12.75 -4.96 -12.70
CA ILE A 265 13.32 -3.61 -12.84
C ILE A 265 14.39 -3.58 -13.94
N TYR A 266 15.27 -4.59 -13.98
CA TYR A 266 16.32 -4.67 -14.99
C TYR A 266 15.75 -4.77 -16.41
N ASP A 267 14.78 -5.66 -16.63
CA ASP A 267 14.17 -5.85 -17.94
C ASP A 267 13.43 -4.59 -18.40
N TRP A 268 12.71 -3.93 -17.52
CA TRP A 268 12.03 -2.68 -17.84
C TRP A 268 12.98 -1.55 -18.22
N LYS A 269 14.02 -1.33 -17.43
CA LYS A 269 15.06 -0.31 -17.73
C LYS A 269 15.69 -0.53 -19.10
N LYS A 270 15.96 -1.78 -19.46
CA LYS A 270 16.57 -2.14 -20.73
C LYS A 270 15.64 -1.87 -21.92
N SER A 271 14.33 -2.07 -21.74
CA SER A 271 13.32 -1.91 -22.81
C SER A 271 12.89 -0.45 -23.04
N LEU A 272 13.12 0.44 -22.09
CA LEU A 272 12.61 1.82 -22.15
C LEU A 272 13.38 2.69 -23.15
N SER A 273 12.70 3.15 -24.19
CA SER A 273 13.28 4.03 -25.20
C SER A 273 13.53 5.46 -24.69
N THR A 274 14.51 6.17 -25.29
CA THR A 274 14.81 7.57 -24.93
C THR A 274 13.64 8.52 -25.26
N ALA A 275 12.93 8.30 -26.36
CA ALA A 275 11.76 9.11 -26.73
C ALA A 275 10.67 9.08 -25.67
N LYS A 276 10.35 7.89 -25.14
CA LYS A 276 9.33 7.73 -24.10
C LYS A 276 9.77 8.27 -22.74
N LYS A 277 11.07 8.22 -22.44
CA LYS A 277 11.64 8.86 -21.24
C LYS A 277 11.43 10.38 -21.26
N THR A 278 11.46 10.98 -22.44
CA THR A 278 11.23 12.43 -22.61
C THR A 278 9.75 12.77 -22.54
N GLU A 279 8.89 11.95 -23.15
CA GLU A 279 7.43 12.13 -23.16
C GLU A 279 6.83 12.10 -21.76
N PHE A 280 7.23 11.10 -20.95
CA PHE A 280 6.75 10.89 -19.57
C PHE A 280 7.86 11.15 -18.56
N SER A 281 8.49 12.32 -18.64
CA SER A 281 9.76 12.56 -17.92
C SER A 281 9.62 12.56 -16.39
N LEU A 282 8.53 13.11 -15.85
CA LEU A 282 8.31 13.15 -14.41
C LEU A 282 7.91 11.78 -13.88
N ALA A 283 6.94 11.12 -14.50
CA ALA A 283 6.54 9.77 -14.12
C ALA A 283 7.72 8.79 -14.17
N TYR A 284 8.55 8.86 -15.22
CA TYR A 284 9.76 8.06 -15.35
C TYR A 284 10.77 8.31 -14.22
N LYS A 285 11.09 9.58 -13.92
CA LYS A 285 12.04 9.93 -12.87
C LYS A 285 11.60 9.43 -11.50
N LEU A 286 10.32 9.60 -11.18
CA LEU A 286 9.75 9.12 -9.92
C LEU A 286 9.80 7.58 -9.82
N MET A 287 9.53 6.88 -10.93
CA MET A 287 9.66 5.42 -10.97
C MET A 287 11.11 4.96 -10.79
N MET A 288 12.08 5.68 -11.39
CA MET A 288 13.51 5.38 -11.18
C MET A 288 13.97 5.62 -9.73
N MET A 289 13.40 6.62 -9.06
CA MET A 289 13.64 6.84 -7.64
C MET A 289 13.02 5.72 -6.79
N ALA A 290 11.83 5.24 -7.14
CA ALA A 290 11.24 4.08 -6.47
C ALA A 290 12.13 2.84 -6.62
N ASP A 291 12.71 2.59 -7.79
CA ASP A 291 13.66 1.51 -8.03
C ASP A 291 14.87 1.56 -7.09
N PHE A 292 15.44 2.75 -6.89
CA PHE A 292 16.55 2.93 -5.95
C PHE A 292 16.15 2.50 -4.53
N TRP A 293 14.97 2.94 -4.08
CA TRP A 293 14.46 2.55 -2.76
C TRP A 293 14.15 1.06 -2.67
N VAL A 294 13.71 0.44 -3.76
CA VAL A 294 13.52 -1.01 -3.82
C VAL A 294 14.84 -1.73 -3.52
N PHE A 295 15.94 -1.35 -4.18
CA PHE A 295 17.25 -1.95 -3.91
C PHE A 295 17.68 -1.78 -2.45
N LEU A 296 17.62 -0.55 -1.95
CA LEU A 296 18.04 -0.25 -0.58
C LEU A 296 17.19 -1.03 0.44
N ASN A 297 15.89 -1.03 0.23
CA ASN A 297 14.96 -1.65 1.16
C ASN A 297 14.96 -3.18 1.12
N ILE A 298 15.27 -3.78 -0.03
CA ILE A 298 15.46 -5.23 -0.16
C ILE A 298 16.64 -5.71 0.68
N VAL A 299 17.78 -5.01 0.61
CA VAL A 299 18.94 -5.38 1.43
C VAL A 299 18.55 -5.39 2.90
N LEU A 300 17.83 -4.36 3.33
CA LEU A 300 17.36 -4.28 4.71
C LEU A 300 16.34 -5.38 5.05
N ALA A 301 15.40 -5.65 4.14
CA ALA A 301 14.41 -6.72 4.29
C ALA A 301 15.05 -8.09 4.42
N LEU A 302 16.06 -8.39 3.59
CA LEU A 302 16.84 -9.64 3.66
C LEU A 302 17.48 -9.83 5.03
N LEU A 303 18.15 -8.80 5.54
CA LEU A 303 18.78 -8.85 6.85
C LEU A 303 17.74 -9.07 7.95
N LEU A 304 16.63 -8.32 7.94
CA LEU A 304 15.57 -8.43 8.93
C LEU A 304 14.81 -9.76 8.87
N SER A 305 14.80 -10.43 7.71
CA SER A 305 14.15 -11.73 7.55
C SER A 305 15.01 -12.91 8.03
N ILE A 306 16.29 -12.69 8.34
CA ILE A 306 17.13 -13.72 8.96
C ILE A 306 16.72 -13.83 10.44
N PRO A 307 16.26 -15.03 10.91
CA PRO A 307 15.73 -15.18 12.26
C PRO A 307 16.67 -14.72 13.38
N ALA A 308 17.97 -14.96 13.24
CA ALA A 308 18.99 -14.55 14.20
C ALA A 308 19.15 -13.01 14.28
N ILE A 309 19.04 -12.30 13.16
CA ILE A 309 19.10 -10.83 13.10
C ILE A 309 17.76 -10.24 13.55
N ASN A 310 16.65 -10.85 13.14
CA ASN A 310 15.30 -10.42 13.52
C ASN A 310 15.12 -10.37 15.04
N LEU A 311 15.69 -11.32 15.77
CA LEU A 311 15.63 -11.37 17.24
C LEU A 311 16.11 -10.06 17.90
N PHE A 312 17.11 -9.38 17.31
CA PHE A 312 17.68 -8.14 17.85
C PHE A 312 17.13 -6.88 17.21
N THR A 313 16.47 -6.99 16.07
CA THR A 313 16.00 -5.83 15.28
C THR A 313 14.49 -5.64 15.33
N HIS A 314 13.73 -6.70 15.63
CA HIS A 314 12.27 -6.62 15.70
C HIS A 314 11.82 -5.64 16.81
N GLY A 315 10.88 -4.76 16.47
CA GLY A 315 10.39 -3.74 17.39
C GLY A 315 11.34 -2.56 17.64
N THR A 316 12.45 -2.48 16.91
CA THR A 316 13.42 -1.37 17.00
C THR A 316 13.22 -0.36 15.86
N HIS A 317 13.96 0.76 15.90
CA HIS A 317 13.98 1.74 14.80
C HIS A 317 14.51 1.18 13.48
N ILE A 318 15.22 0.05 13.47
CA ILE A 318 15.64 -0.64 12.24
C ILE A 318 14.42 -1.21 11.51
N THR A 319 13.48 -1.80 12.25
CA THR A 319 12.20 -2.24 11.66
C THR A 319 11.37 -1.06 11.15
N VAL A 320 11.37 0.07 11.87
CA VAL A 320 10.71 1.30 11.44
C VAL A 320 11.36 1.84 10.15
N ALA A 321 12.70 1.83 10.05
CA ALA A 321 13.41 2.27 8.85
C ALA A 321 13.03 1.42 7.62
N HIS A 322 12.91 0.10 7.76
CA HIS A 322 12.41 -0.79 6.71
C HIS A 322 10.98 -0.43 6.29
N SER A 323 10.08 -0.25 7.24
CA SER A 323 8.69 0.14 6.98
C SER A 323 8.60 1.48 6.27
N MET A 324 9.41 2.48 6.68
CA MET A 324 9.50 3.79 6.03
C MET A 324 10.09 3.70 4.61
N GLY A 325 11.10 2.86 4.40
CA GLY A 325 11.64 2.58 3.06
C GLY A 325 10.58 2.03 2.11
N THR A 326 9.71 1.16 2.61
CA THR A 326 8.58 0.65 1.83
C THR A 326 7.50 1.72 1.59
N THR A 327 7.05 2.41 2.63
CA THR A 327 5.90 3.33 2.52
C THR A 327 6.26 4.64 1.84
N ILE A 328 7.36 5.29 2.22
CA ILE A 328 7.80 6.56 1.65
C ILE A 328 8.60 6.31 0.36
N GLY A 329 9.62 5.44 0.46
CA GLY A 329 10.57 5.23 -0.64
C GLY A 329 9.96 4.50 -1.83
N ILE A 330 9.21 3.42 -1.61
CA ILE A 330 8.66 2.59 -2.70
C ILE A 330 7.23 3.03 -3.02
N ASN A 331 6.31 2.85 -2.09
CA ASN A 331 4.88 3.03 -2.38
C ASN A 331 4.53 4.47 -2.75
N THR A 332 5.07 5.44 -2.02
CA THR A 332 4.80 6.85 -2.31
C THR A 332 5.36 7.27 -3.66
N LEU A 333 6.59 6.87 -4.02
CA LEU A 333 7.16 7.24 -5.31
C LEU A 333 6.45 6.56 -6.49
N ILE A 334 6.00 5.32 -6.36
CA ILE A 334 5.18 4.65 -7.37
C ILE A 334 3.85 5.38 -7.56
N LEU A 335 3.17 5.75 -6.47
CA LEU A 335 1.90 6.46 -6.56
C LEU A 335 2.04 7.88 -7.10
N LEU A 336 3.09 8.60 -6.72
CA LEU A 336 3.42 9.89 -7.33
C LEU A 336 3.76 9.75 -8.81
N SER A 337 4.47 8.69 -9.22
CA SER A 337 4.71 8.37 -10.64
C SER A 337 3.39 8.10 -11.38
N SER A 338 2.47 7.36 -10.77
CA SER A 338 1.14 7.13 -11.33
C SER A 338 0.34 8.43 -11.49
N ILE A 339 0.38 9.31 -10.50
CA ILE A 339 -0.28 10.63 -10.56
C ILE A 339 0.36 11.51 -11.63
N ALA A 340 1.69 11.55 -11.70
CA ALA A 340 2.40 12.28 -12.74
C ALA A 340 2.02 11.78 -14.13
N TYR A 341 1.96 10.47 -14.34
CA TYR A 341 1.50 9.88 -15.60
C TYR A 341 0.06 10.31 -15.94
N ILE A 342 -0.86 10.28 -14.97
CA ILE A 342 -2.24 10.75 -15.16
C ILE A 342 -2.27 12.23 -15.58
N LEU A 343 -1.47 13.08 -14.94
CA LEU A 343 -1.39 14.51 -15.26
C LEU A 343 -0.79 14.75 -16.66
N GLU A 344 0.26 14.00 -17.01
CA GLU A 344 0.93 14.11 -18.31
C GLU A 344 0.01 13.71 -19.47
N ILE A 345 -0.86 12.70 -19.29
CA ILE A 345 -1.82 12.28 -20.34
C ILE A 345 -3.11 13.12 -20.37
N THR A 346 -3.50 13.75 -19.26
CA THR A 346 -4.70 14.60 -19.21
C THR A 346 -4.43 16.05 -19.60
N ASN A 347 -3.22 16.53 -19.33
CA ASN A 347 -2.75 17.86 -19.70
C ASN A 347 -1.40 17.75 -20.41
N PRO A 348 -1.39 17.30 -21.68
CA PRO A 348 -0.13 17.22 -22.43
C PRO A 348 0.44 18.65 -22.53
N LEU A 349 1.57 18.87 -21.86
CA LEU A 349 2.30 20.11 -21.92
C LEU A 349 2.71 20.34 -23.38
N ASP A 350 2.42 21.54 -23.87
CA ASP A 350 2.83 21.93 -25.21
C ASP A 350 4.36 21.80 -25.30
N THR A 351 4.83 20.80 -26.06
CA THR A 351 6.26 20.45 -26.18
C THR A 351 7.09 21.56 -26.84
N ARG A 352 6.44 22.65 -27.21
CA ARG A 352 7.08 23.83 -27.82
C ARG A 352 7.68 24.82 -26.82
N SER A 353 7.52 24.60 -25.49
CA SER A 353 8.00 25.53 -24.46
C SER A 353 9.10 24.95 -23.56
N ARG A 354 9.82 23.93 -24.01
CA ARG A 354 11.00 23.40 -23.30
C ARG A 354 12.25 23.48 -24.14
#